data_d163696adef6e9e53b2e60fcfa1aa0e9
#
_entry.id   d163696adef6e9e53b2e60fcfa1aa0e9
#
_cell.length_a   1.000
_cell.length_b   1.000
_cell.length_c   1.000
_cell.angle_alpha   90.00
_cell.angle_beta   90.00
_cell.angle_gamma   90.00
#
_symmetry.space_group_name_H-M   'P 1'
#
loop_
_entity.id
_entity.type
_entity.pdbx_description
1 polymer ?
#
loop_
_entity_poly.entity_id
_entity_poly.type
_entity_poly.pdbx_seq_one_letter_code
_entity_poly.pdbx_strand_id
1 'polypeptide(L)'
;MNSSFQSRILVTGGAGFVGSCLAQGLANNPDNLVIIVDNLLTGSENKLPITPYNNVRFIKADVNDFNDISSIFHAFSFDYVFHYAALVGVKRTLANPVMVLNDLNGIRNILSLSKNSGVKRVYYSSSSEVYGEPVEFPQNEHTTPLNSRLPYAIVKNVGEAYLRSYYQEYGLNFTIFRFFNTYGPKQSADFVMSKFLNSAMNNQDITIYGDGSQTRTFCYIDDNIDACLNAFYNDLLVNDVANIGNDYELTILDLARKIIEVTNSESKIVFLPALKEGDMTRRCPDITVMKQLLQRKT
;
A
#
# COMPACT_ATOMS: atom_id res chain seq x y z
N MET A 1 -33.42 -12.27 0.22
CA MET A 1 -33.32 -11.22 -0.80
C MET A 1 -31.96 -11.34 -1.44
N ASN A 2 -31.87 -11.86 -2.67
CA ASN A 2 -30.61 -11.87 -3.43
C ASN A 2 -30.40 -10.47 -3.99
N SER A 3 -29.70 -9.62 -3.25
CA SER A 3 -29.13 -8.40 -3.81
C SER A 3 -28.06 -8.84 -4.80
N SER A 4 -28.34 -8.70 -6.11
CA SER A 4 -27.35 -8.93 -7.15
C SER A 4 -26.37 -7.76 -7.12
N PHE A 5 -25.27 -7.90 -6.39
CA PHE A 5 -24.17 -6.92 -6.47
C PHE A 5 -23.63 -6.88 -7.90
N GLN A 6 -23.28 -5.67 -8.38
CA GLN A 6 -22.68 -5.48 -9.72
C GLN A 6 -21.22 -5.94 -9.74
N SER A 7 -20.49 -5.77 -8.64
CA SER A 7 -19.11 -6.18 -8.53
C SER A 7 -18.83 -6.89 -7.19
N ARG A 8 -18.10 -7.99 -7.27
CA ARG A 8 -17.59 -8.72 -6.10
C ARG A 8 -16.09 -8.52 -6.03
N ILE A 9 -15.64 -7.85 -4.97
CA ILE A 9 -14.29 -7.34 -4.84
C ILE A 9 -13.62 -7.97 -3.63
N LEU A 10 -12.46 -8.59 -3.85
CA LEU A 10 -11.60 -9.04 -2.77
C LEU A 10 -10.56 -7.97 -2.43
N VAL A 11 -10.44 -7.63 -1.16
CA VAL A 11 -9.35 -6.77 -0.64
C VAL A 11 -8.55 -7.57 0.38
N THR A 12 -7.36 -8.01 0.01
CA THR A 12 -6.45 -8.66 0.96
C THR A 12 -5.62 -7.61 1.68
N GLY A 13 -5.27 -7.85 2.95
CA GLY A 13 -4.64 -6.84 3.80
C GLY A 13 -5.60 -5.70 4.18
N GLY A 14 -6.91 -5.95 4.10
CA GLY A 14 -7.94 -4.92 4.25
C GLY A 14 -8.24 -4.53 5.69
N ALA A 15 -7.63 -5.15 6.70
CA ALA A 15 -7.59 -4.68 8.08
C ALA A 15 -6.30 -3.89 8.40
N GLY A 16 -5.44 -3.67 7.39
CA GLY A 16 -4.27 -2.79 7.44
C GLY A 16 -4.64 -1.32 7.26
N PHE A 17 -3.64 -0.44 7.16
CA PHE A 17 -3.85 1.00 6.98
C PHE A 17 -4.45 1.34 5.61
N VAL A 18 -3.70 1.16 4.53
CA VAL A 18 -4.15 1.52 3.17
C VAL A 18 -5.30 0.64 2.71
N GLY A 19 -5.23 -0.68 2.99
CA GLY A 19 -6.27 -1.64 2.59
C GLY A 19 -7.63 -1.35 3.21
N SER A 20 -7.70 -0.92 4.48
CA SER A 20 -8.97 -0.58 5.13
C SER A 20 -9.58 0.72 4.60
N CYS A 21 -8.76 1.70 4.24
CA CYS A 21 -9.23 2.93 3.61
C CYS A 21 -9.76 2.67 2.19
N LEU A 22 -9.06 1.84 1.41
CA LEU A 22 -9.53 1.41 0.10
C LEU A 22 -10.85 0.63 0.21
N ALA A 23 -10.92 -0.35 1.11
CA ALA A 23 -12.14 -1.13 1.33
C ALA A 23 -13.32 -0.25 1.75
N GLN A 24 -13.09 0.80 2.56
CA GLN A 24 -14.11 1.80 2.89
C GLN A 24 -14.59 2.54 1.64
N GLY A 25 -13.66 3.03 0.80
CA GLY A 25 -14.01 3.73 -0.45
C GLY A 25 -14.82 2.86 -1.41
N LEU A 26 -14.43 1.59 -1.58
CA LEU A 26 -15.16 0.62 -2.41
C LEU A 26 -16.55 0.29 -1.83
N ALA A 27 -16.66 0.19 -0.50
CA ALA A 27 -17.91 -0.15 0.20
C ALA A 27 -18.91 1.00 0.25
N ASN A 28 -18.49 2.23 -0.01
CA ASN A 28 -19.38 3.39 -0.13
C ASN A 28 -20.32 3.28 -1.35
N ASN A 29 -19.97 2.46 -2.34
CA ASN A 29 -20.88 2.09 -3.41
C ASN A 29 -21.70 0.85 -2.99
N PRO A 30 -23.03 0.94 -2.82
CA PRO A 30 -23.88 -0.18 -2.39
C PRO A 30 -23.91 -1.34 -3.39
N ASP A 31 -23.57 -1.09 -4.66
CA ASP A 31 -23.55 -2.11 -5.70
C ASP A 31 -22.29 -3.02 -5.63
N ASN A 32 -21.31 -2.68 -4.81
CA ASN A 32 -20.13 -3.50 -4.57
C ASN A 32 -20.35 -4.44 -3.37
N LEU A 33 -20.00 -5.71 -3.51
CA LEU A 33 -19.75 -6.60 -2.39
C LEU A 33 -18.25 -6.63 -2.12
N VAL A 34 -17.82 -6.14 -0.97
CA VAL A 34 -16.40 -6.08 -0.58
C VAL A 34 -16.10 -7.16 0.43
N ILE A 35 -15.27 -8.13 0.04
CA ILE A 35 -14.75 -9.17 0.91
C ILE A 35 -13.35 -8.79 1.34
N ILE A 36 -13.15 -8.65 2.64
CA ILE A 36 -11.88 -8.30 3.26
C ILE A 36 -11.24 -9.55 3.82
N VAL A 37 -9.99 -9.78 3.45
CA VAL A 37 -9.17 -10.88 3.99
C VAL A 37 -7.91 -10.31 4.64
N ASP A 38 -7.67 -10.71 5.89
CA ASP A 38 -6.48 -10.30 6.65
C ASP A 38 -6.20 -11.35 7.73
N ASN A 39 -4.93 -11.69 7.98
CA ASN A 39 -4.55 -12.61 9.05
C ASN A 39 -4.37 -11.91 10.40
N LEU A 40 -4.50 -10.58 10.43
CA LEU A 40 -4.35 -9.70 11.59
C LEU A 40 -2.93 -9.69 12.19
N LEU A 41 -1.91 -10.10 11.43
CA LEU A 41 -0.51 -10.03 11.90
C LEU A 41 -0.09 -8.58 12.19
N THR A 42 -0.52 -7.63 11.36
CA THR A 42 -0.29 -6.19 11.51
C THR A 42 -1.57 -5.37 11.39
N GLY A 43 -2.62 -6.01 10.93
CA GLY A 43 -3.96 -5.45 10.80
C GLY A 43 -4.70 -5.39 12.14
N SER A 44 -5.87 -4.73 12.13
CA SER A 44 -6.77 -4.65 13.28
C SER A 44 -8.21 -4.52 12.82
N GLU A 45 -9.12 -5.28 13.44
CA GLU A 45 -10.55 -5.21 13.15
C GLU A 45 -11.14 -3.80 13.40
N ASN A 46 -10.53 -3.01 14.30
CA ASN A 46 -10.94 -1.63 14.56
C ASN A 46 -10.76 -0.70 13.34
N LYS A 47 -10.04 -1.13 12.31
CA LYS A 47 -9.84 -0.39 11.06
C LYS A 47 -10.84 -0.76 9.97
N LEU A 48 -11.64 -1.80 10.17
CA LEU A 48 -12.58 -2.29 9.16
C LEU A 48 -13.60 -1.19 8.78
N PRO A 49 -14.10 -1.22 7.54
CA PRO A 49 -15.09 -0.28 7.06
C PRO A 49 -16.39 -0.33 7.87
N ILE A 50 -16.98 0.86 8.06
CA ILE A 50 -18.33 1.01 8.60
C ILE A 50 -19.22 1.50 7.44
N THR A 51 -20.23 0.73 7.11
CA THR A 51 -21.15 1.03 6.01
C THR A 51 -22.60 0.67 6.40
N PRO A 52 -23.59 1.46 5.99
CA PRO A 52 -25.01 1.15 6.20
C PRO A 52 -25.54 0.07 5.23
N TYR A 53 -24.78 -0.29 4.18
CA TYR A 53 -25.27 -1.11 3.07
C TYR A 53 -25.19 -2.61 3.27
N ASN A 54 -24.62 -3.08 4.38
CA ASN A 54 -24.41 -4.51 4.66
C ASN A 54 -23.68 -5.27 3.51
N ASN A 55 -22.81 -4.57 2.81
CA ASN A 55 -22.09 -5.01 1.62
C ASN A 55 -20.61 -5.32 1.88
N VAL A 56 -20.21 -5.43 3.15
CA VAL A 56 -18.87 -5.79 3.60
C VAL A 56 -18.88 -7.11 4.36
N ARG A 57 -17.91 -7.96 4.11
CA ARG A 57 -17.62 -9.16 4.92
C ARG A 57 -16.15 -9.19 5.25
N PHE A 58 -15.82 -9.44 6.50
CA PHE A 58 -14.46 -9.71 6.94
C PHE A 58 -14.27 -11.20 7.18
N ILE A 59 -13.16 -11.74 6.69
CA ILE A 59 -12.76 -13.13 6.88
C ILE A 59 -11.30 -13.13 7.34
N LYS A 60 -11.05 -13.65 8.54
CA LYS A 60 -9.70 -13.86 9.04
C LYS A 60 -9.09 -15.07 8.36
N ALA A 61 -8.10 -14.84 7.48
CA ALA A 61 -7.40 -15.87 6.72
C ALA A 61 -6.02 -15.38 6.28
N ASP A 62 -5.10 -16.31 6.02
CA ASP A 62 -3.77 -16.00 5.52
C ASP A 62 -3.70 -16.24 4.00
N VAL A 63 -3.42 -15.20 3.23
CA VAL A 63 -3.26 -15.32 1.76
C VAL A 63 -2.08 -16.21 1.37
N ASN A 64 -1.11 -16.41 2.27
CA ASN A 64 0.04 -17.28 2.06
C ASN A 64 -0.35 -18.76 2.19
N ASP A 65 -1.45 -19.08 2.86
CA ASP A 65 -2.03 -20.43 2.89
C ASP A 65 -3.03 -20.62 1.74
N PHE A 66 -2.71 -21.54 0.83
CA PHE A 66 -3.54 -21.83 -0.33
C PHE A 66 -4.94 -22.33 0.06
N ASN A 67 -5.05 -23.16 1.10
CA ASN A 67 -6.35 -23.72 1.51
C ASN A 67 -7.27 -22.64 2.07
N ASP A 68 -6.73 -21.71 2.85
CA ASP A 68 -7.48 -20.58 3.37
C ASP A 68 -8.08 -19.75 2.23
N ILE A 69 -7.22 -19.28 1.33
CA ILE A 69 -7.65 -18.34 0.30
C ILE A 69 -8.46 -18.99 -0.83
N SER A 70 -8.18 -20.26 -1.19
CA SER A 70 -8.92 -20.98 -2.23
C SER A 70 -10.38 -21.18 -1.86
N SER A 71 -10.67 -21.50 -0.60
CA SER A 71 -12.03 -21.65 -0.07
C SER A 71 -12.84 -20.34 -0.24
N ILE A 72 -12.21 -19.19 -0.02
CA ILE A 72 -12.82 -17.87 -0.17
C ILE A 72 -13.10 -17.56 -1.65
N PHE A 73 -12.16 -17.87 -2.55
CA PHE A 73 -12.39 -17.70 -4.00
C PHE A 73 -13.57 -18.54 -4.49
N HIS A 74 -13.71 -19.77 -4.03
CA HIS A 74 -14.84 -20.63 -4.39
C HIS A 74 -16.19 -20.10 -3.85
N ALA A 75 -16.18 -19.52 -2.65
CA ALA A 75 -17.40 -19.04 -2.02
C ALA A 75 -17.97 -17.76 -2.65
N PHE A 76 -17.13 -16.88 -3.19
CA PHE A 76 -17.54 -15.53 -3.58
C PHE A 76 -17.48 -15.22 -5.07
N SER A 77 -16.70 -15.93 -5.90
CA SER A 77 -16.58 -15.70 -7.35
C SER A 77 -16.26 -14.22 -7.70
N PHE A 78 -15.04 -13.77 -7.38
CA PHE A 78 -14.64 -12.38 -7.50
C PHE A 78 -14.54 -11.87 -8.94
N ASP A 79 -14.97 -10.61 -9.17
CA ASP A 79 -14.73 -9.86 -10.40
C ASP A 79 -13.37 -9.16 -10.38
N TYR A 80 -12.98 -8.63 -9.21
CA TYR A 80 -11.75 -7.84 -9.01
C TYR A 80 -11.06 -8.23 -7.71
N VAL A 81 -9.74 -8.13 -7.72
CA VAL A 81 -8.91 -8.40 -6.54
C VAL A 81 -7.96 -7.23 -6.30
N PHE A 82 -7.98 -6.65 -5.12
CA PHE A 82 -6.96 -5.73 -4.62
C PHE A 82 -6.04 -6.49 -3.66
N HIS A 83 -4.85 -6.84 -4.13
CA HIS A 83 -3.88 -7.58 -3.32
C HIS A 83 -2.96 -6.60 -2.59
N TYR A 84 -3.36 -6.25 -1.36
CA TYR A 84 -2.67 -5.29 -0.49
C TYR A 84 -2.04 -5.95 0.75
N ALA A 85 -2.27 -7.25 0.95
CA ALA A 85 -1.62 -8.01 2.01
C ALA A 85 -0.11 -8.07 1.78
N ALA A 86 0.65 -7.67 2.79
CA ALA A 86 2.10 -7.79 2.83
C ALA A 86 2.61 -7.56 4.26
N LEU A 87 3.76 -8.12 4.59
CA LEU A 87 4.49 -7.76 5.78
C LEU A 87 5.19 -6.41 5.57
N VAL A 88 4.78 -5.38 6.33
CA VAL A 88 5.27 -4.01 6.17
C VAL A 88 5.90 -3.45 7.45
N GLY A 89 6.66 -2.36 7.29
CA GLY A 89 7.35 -1.66 8.38
C GLY A 89 8.84 -1.97 8.42
N VAL A 90 9.69 -0.94 8.25
CA VAL A 90 11.16 -1.07 8.07
C VAL A 90 11.78 -1.96 9.14
N LYS A 91 11.54 -1.68 10.43
CA LYS A 91 12.12 -2.47 11.52
C LYS A 91 11.66 -3.93 11.48
N ARG A 92 10.38 -4.17 11.20
CA ARG A 92 9.79 -5.52 11.16
C ARG A 92 10.33 -6.33 10.00
N THR A 93 10.41 -5.75 8.82
CA THR A 93 10.90 -6.42 7.61
C THR A 93 12.39 -6.73 7.69
N LEU A 94 13.19 -5.84 8.27
CA LEU A 94 14.63 -6.10 8.52
C LEU A 94 14.85 -7.17 9.60
N ALA A 95 14.02 -7.22 10.64
CA ALA A 95 14.11 -8.23 11.69
C ALA A 95 13.62 -9.62 11.27
N ASN A 96 12.73 -9.70 10.26
CA ASN A 96 12.09 -10.94 9.84
C ASN A 96 12.15 -11.15 8.30
N PRO A 97 13.35 -11.17 7.70
CA PRO A 97 13.49 -11.20 6.23
C PRO A 97 12.90 -12.45 5.60
N VAL A 98 13.00 -13.62 6.25
CA VAL A 98 12.40 -14.86 5.75
C VAL A 98 10.88 -14.80 5.75
N MET A 99 10.27 -14.19 6.78
CA MET A 99 8.82 -13.99 6.84
C MET A 99 8.33 -13.07 5.71
N VAL A 100 9.10 -12.05 5.34
CA VAL A 100 8.82 -11.19 4.19
C VAL A 100 8.80 -11.98 2.88
N LEU A 101 9.75 -12.90 2.70
CA LEU A 101 9.82 -13.74 1.50
C LEU A 101 8.61 -14.69 1.37
N ASN A 102 7.95 -15.06 2.48
CA ASN A 102 6.73 -15.88 2.44
C ASN A 102 5.57 -15.18 1.70
N ASP A 103 5.56 -13.84 1.62
CA ASP A 103 4.54 -13.10 0.87
C ASP A 103 4.52 -13.45 -0.64
N LEU A 104 5.59 -14.05 -1.17
CA LEU A 104 5.60 -14.61 -2.53
C LEU A 104 4.57 -15.72 -2.72
N ASN A 105 4.26 -16.51 -1.68
CA ASN A 105 3.21 -17.52 -1.74
C ASN A 105 1.84 -16.87 -1.90
N GLY A 106 1.56 -15.80 -1.16
CA GLY A 106 0.32 -15.03 -1.27
C GLY A 106 0.12 -14.48 -2.68
N ILE A 107 1.15 -13.88 -3.26
CA ILE A 107 1.12 -13.36 -4.64
C ILE A 107 0.77 -14.49 -5.63
N ARG A 108 1.45 -15.63 -5.55
CA ARG A 108 1.21 -16.80 -6.42
C ARG A 108 -0.20 -17.37 -6.23
N ASN A 109 -0.67 -17.51 -4.99
CA ASN A 109 -2.01 -18.01 -4.68
C ASN A 109 -3.08 -17.11 -5.29
N ILE A 110 -2.99 -15.81 -5.06
CA ILE A 110 -3.93 -14.81 -5.60
C ILE A 110 -3.96 -14.85 -7.13
N LEU A 111 -2.82 -14.83 -7.79
CA LEU A 111 -2.77 -14.82 -9.26
C LEU A 111 -3.27 -16.13 -9.88
N SER A 112 -2.89 -17.26 -9.29
CA SER A 112 -3.35 -18.58 -9.76
C SER A 112 -4.87 -18.73 -9.62
N LEU A 113 -5.42 -18.35 -8.47
CA LEU A 113 -6.86 -18.40 -8.22
C LEU A 113 -7.60 -17.40 -9.10
N SER A 114 -7.10 -16.17 -9.25
CA SER A 114 -7.68 -15.13 -10.10
C SER A 114 -7.79 -15.58 -11.56
N LYS A 115 -6.70 -16.14 -12.09
CA LYS A 115 -6.67 -16.70 -13.45
C LYS A 115 -7.73 -17.80 -13.63
N ASN A 116 -7.86 -18.69 -12.67
CA ASN A 116 -8.73 -19.88 -12.80
C ASN A 116 -10.21 -19.59 -12.49
N SER A 117 -10.53 -18.46 -11.84
CA SER A 117 -11.90 -18.09 -11.45
C SER A 117 -12.51 -16.97 -12.28
N GLY A 118 -11.81 -16.48 -13.32
CA GLY A 118 -12.34 -15.46 -14.22
C GLY A 118 -12.31 -14.04 -13.65
N VAL A 119 -11.39 -13.75 -12.73
CA VAL A 119 -11.15 -12.38 -12.26
C VAL A 119 -10.77 -11.48 -13.44
N LYS A 120 -11.43 -10.34 -13.56
CA LYS A 120 -11.24 -9.39 -14.66
C LYS A 120 -9.91 -8.62 -14.56
N ARG A 121 -9.50 -8.27 -13.31
CA ARG A 121 -8.26 -7.52 -13.06
C ARG A 121 -7.78 -7.68 -11.62
N VAL A 122 -6.46 -7.77 -11.45
CA VAL A 122 -5.78 -7.73 -10.15
C VAL A 122 -5.08 -6.40 -9.97
N TYR A 123 -5.39 -5.69 -8.89
CA TYR A 123 -4.73 -4.46 -8.45
C TYR A 123 -3.70 -4.79 -7.38
N TYR A 124 -2.47 -4.35 -7.56
CA TYR A 124 -1.36 -4.72 -6.69
C TYR A 124 -0.74 -3.53 -5.99
N SER A 125 -0.62 -3.62 -4.67
CA SER A 125 0.14 -2.65 -3.88
C SER A 125 1.63 -2.93 -3.98
N SER A 126 2.30 -2.29 -4.92
CA SER A 126 3.76 -2.21 -4.98
C SER A 126 4.26 -1.07 -4.07
N SER A 127 5.51 -0.72 -4.15
CA SER A 127 6.15 0.24 -3.27
C SER A 127 7.23 1.03 -4.00
N SER A 128 7.48 2.27 -3.57
CA SER A 128 8.66 3.04 -3.97
C SER A 128 9.99 2.34 -3.65
N GLU A 129 9.98 1.37 -2.75
CA GLU A 129 11.17 0.57 -2.39
C GLU A 129 11.71 -0.24 -3.58
N VAL A 130 10.88 -0.54 -4.60
CA VAL A 130 11.33 -1.28 -5.80
C VAL A 130 12.41 -0.53 -6.58
N TYR A 131 12.44 0.79 -6.49
CA TYR A 131 13.47 1.61 -7.13
C TYR A 131 14.84 1.50 -6.45
N GLY A 132 14.90 1.06 -5.19
CA GLY A 132 16.13 1.01 -4.43
C GLY A 132 16.74 2.39 -4.20
N GLU A 133 18.08 2.46 -4.12
CA GLU A 133 18.78 3.76 -4.12
C GLU A 133 18.63 4.38 -5.51
N PRO A 134 18.05 5.58 -5.60
CA PRO A 134 17.67 6.15 -6.89
C PRO A 134 18.87 6.62 -7.69
N VAL A 135 18.79 6.39 -9.00
CA VAL A 135 19.82 6.80 -9.98
C VAL A 135 19.41 8.05 -10.77
N GLU A 136 18.12 8.41 -10.71
CA GLU A 136 17.56 9.60 -11.37
C GLU A 136 16.36 10.16 -10.60
N PHE A 137 16.03 11.43 -10.87
CA PHE A 137 14.90 12.15 -10.27
C PHE A 137 14.20 13.04 -11.30
N PRO A 138 12.87 13.16 -11.25
CA PRO A 138 11.96 12.32 -10.43
C PRO A 138 12.01 10.86 -10.87
N GLN A 139 11.66 9.94 -9.94
CA GLN A 139 11.56 8.51 -10.26
C GLN A 139 10.33 8.27 -11.14
N ASN A 140 10.56 7.84 -12.39
CA ASN A 140 9.51 7.58 -13.37
C ASN A 140 9.19 6.09 -13.45
N GLU A 141 7.91 5.75 -13.68
CA GLU A 141 7.40 4.38 -13.67
C GLU A 141 8.06 3.48 -14.72
N HIS A 142 8.42 4.03 -15.87
CA HIS A 142 8.83 3.26 -17.05
C HIS A 142 10.34 3.37 -17.33
N THR A 143 10.99 4.47 -16.93
CA THR A 143 12.40 4.71 -17.26
C THR A 143 13.34 4.47 -16.09
N THR A 144 12.89 4.71 -14.85
CA THR A 144 13.76 4.53 -13.68
C THR A 144 13.97 3.04 -13.39
N PRO A 145 15.23 2.56 -13.36
CA PRO A 145 15.54 1.16 -13.06
C PRO A 145 15.00 0.71 -11.70
N LEU A 146 14.52 -0.54 -11.63
CA LEU A 146 14.13 -1.19 -10.38
C LEU A 146 15.38 -1.85 -9.76
N ASN A 147 15.97 -1.19 -8.78
CA ASN A 147 17.24 -1.59 -8.15
C ASN A 147 17.05 -2.04 -6.71
N SER A 148 16.04 -2.88 -6.47
CA SER A 148 15.69 -3.37 -5.14
C SER A 148 16.71 -4.37 -4.61
N ARG A 149 17.15 -4.18 -3.35
CA ARG A 149 18.12 -5.06 -2.67
C ARG A 149 17.56 -5.67 -1.38
N LEU A 150 16.66 -4.95 -0.71
CA LEU A 150 16.08 -5.41 0.55
C LEU A 150 14.95 -6.44 0.27
N PRO A 151 14.77 -7.46 1.12
CA PRO A 151 13.78 -8.52 0.92
C PRO A 151 12.38 -8.01 0.60
N TYR A 152 11.90 -6.98 1.31
CA TYR A 152 10.61 -6.37 1.05
C TYR A 152 10.50 -5.79 -0.37
N ALA A 153 11.52 -5.03 -0.78
CA ALA A 153 11.58 -4.42 -2.11
C ALA A 153 11.66 -5.49 -3.21
N ILE A 154 12.44 -6.56 -2.96
CA ILE A 154 12.56 -7.70 -3.88
C ILE A 154 11.21 -8.40 -4.04
N VAL A 155 10.50 -8.68 -2.96
CA VAL A 155 9.16 -9.30 -3.00
C VAL A 155 8.18 -8.45 -3.81
N LYS A 156 8.18 -7.12 -3.60
CA LYS A 156 7.32 -6.20 -4.35
C LYS A 156 7.68 -6.21 -5.84
N ASN A 157 8.96 -6.18 -6.19
CA ASN A 157 9.45 -6.25 -7.58
C ASN A 157 9.10 -7.60 -8.25
N VAL A 158 9.31 -8.72 -7.55
CA VAL A 158 8.91 -10.04 -8.04
C VAL A 158 7.38 -10.11 -8.24
N GLY A 159 6.59 -9.48 -7.37
CA GLY A 159 5.14 -9.37 -7.54
C GLY A 159 4.76 -8.64 -8.83
N GLU A 160 5.43 -7.54 -9.17
CA GLU A 160 5.23 -6.86 -10.46
C GLU A 160 5.59 -7.76 -11.64
N ALA A 161 6.68 -8.52 -11.53
CA ALA A 161 7.08 -9.47 -12.57
C ALA A 161 6.04 -10.59 -12.75
N TYR A 162 5.50 -11.15 -11.67
CA TYR A 162 4.42 -12.13 -11.73
C TYR A 162 3.17 -11.59 -12.44
N LEU A 163 2.72 -10.38 -12.11
CA LEU A 163 1.56 -9.76 -12.76
C LEU A 163 1.74 -9.63 -14.26
N ARG A 164 2.90 -9.11 -14.70
CA ARG A 164 3.24 -8.97 -16.11
C ARG A 164 3.29 -10.33 -16.83
N SER A 165 3.87 -11.35 -16.18
CA SER A 165 3.95 -12.71 -16.74
C SER A 165 2.56 -13.36 -16.84
N TYR A 166 1.70 -13.20 -15.83
CA TYR A 166 0.33 -13.73 -15.87
C TYR A 166 -0.54 -13.05 -16.94
N TYR A 167 -0.32 -11.76 -17.18
CA TYR A 167 -0.94 -11.08 -18.30
C TYR A 167 -0.44 -11.64 -19.64
N GLN A 168 0.86 -11.77 -19.81
CA GLN A 168 1.48 -12.26 -21.05
C GLN A 168 1.04 -13.69 -21.39
N GLU A 169 1.00 -14.59 -20.40
CA GLU A 169 0.71 -16.01 -20.61
C GLU A 169 -0.78 -16.35 -20.60
N TYR A 170 -1.58 -15.64 -19.80
CA TYR A 170 -2.96 -16.01 -19.52
C TYR A 170 -3.97 -14.90 -19.78
N GLY A 171 -3.53 -13.69 -20.13
CA GLY A 171 -4.43 -12.55 -20.36
C GLY A 171 -5.06 -11.99 -19.09
N LEU A 172 -4.54 -12.31 -17.90
CA LEU A 172 -5.04 -11.75 -16.64
C LEU A 172 -4.62 -10.29 -16.50
N ASN A 173 -5.56 -9.37 -16.65
CA ASN A 173 -5.26 -7.95 -16.53
C ASN A 173 -4.82 -7.56 -15.12
N PHE A 174 -3.97 -6.53 -15.05
CA PHE A 174 -3.46 -6.00 -13.80
C PHE A 174 -3.41 -4.48 -13.77
N THR A 175 -3.23 -3.91 -12.59
CA THR A 175 -2.81 -2.54 -12.34
C THR A 175 -1.85 -2.53 -11.14
N ILE A 176 -0.74 -1.82 -11.27
CA ILE A 176 0.28 -1.74 -10.21
C ILE A 176 0.30 -0.32 -9.65
N PHE A 177 0.19 -0.19 -8.33
CA PHE A 177 0.37 1.07 -7.63
C PHE A 177 1.65 1.02 -6.80
N ARG A 178 2.65 1.85 -7.13
CA ARG A 178 3.88 2.04 -6.35
C ARG A 178 3.66 3.16 -5.34
N PHE A 179 3.37 2.80 -4.10
CA PHE A 179 3.07 3.75 -3.04
C PHE A 179 4.34 4.41 -2.47
N PHE A 180 4.29 5.73 -2.35
CA PHE A 180 5.33 6.57 -1.74
C PHE A 180 4.81 7.12 -0.40
N ASN A 181 5.46 6.74 0.71
CA ASN A 181 5.24 7.25 2.08
C ASN A 181 3.83 7.77 2.36
N THR A 182 2.84 6.92 2.21
CA THR A 182 1.45 7.27 2.54
C THR A 182 1.30 7.50 4.03
N TYR A 183 0.61 8.56 4.43
CA TYR A 183 0.33 8.90 5.83
C TYR A 183 -1.14 9.27 6.04
N GLY A 184 -1.60 9.20 7.28
CA GLY A 184 -2.96 9.60 7.66
C GLY A 184 -3.52 8.77 8.81
N PRO A 185 -4.82 8.95 9.13
CA PRO A 185 -5.52 8.17 10.14
C PRO A 185 -5.39 6.66 9.89
N LYS A 186 -5.33 5.87 10.96
CA LYS A 186 -5.13 4.41 10.97
C LYS A 186 -3.69 3.95 10.63
N GLN A 187 -2.73 4.86 10.33
CA GLN A 187 -1.34 4.46 10.10
C GLN A 187 -0.73 3.86 11.38
N SER A 188 0.13 2.84 11.21
CA SER A 188 0.88 2.27 12.33
C SER A 188 1.84 3.29 12.95
N ALA A 189 1.98 3.26 14.28
CA ALA A 189 2.91 4.12 15.02
C ALA A 189 4.40 3.90 14.67
N ASP A 190 4.73 2.82 13.95
CA ASP A 190 6.10 2.51 13.53
C ASP A 190 6.62 3.42 12.41
N PHE A 191 5.73 4.10 11.67
CA PHE A 191 6.10 4.98 10.57
C PHE A 191 6.48 6.37 11.08
N VAL A 192 7.42 7.03 10.39
CA VAL A 192 8.03 8.29 10.82
C VAL A 192 7.01 9.38 11.15
N MET A 193 6.00 9.58 10.30
CA MET A 193 4.95 10.59 10.52
C MET A 193 4.18 10.32 11.82
N SER A 194 3.65 9.11 11.97
CA SER A 194 2.89 8.71 13.17
C SER A 194 3.76 8.70 14.42
N LYS A 195 5.01 8.26 14.30
CA LYS A 195 5.97 8.25 15.41
C LYS A 195 6.25 9.67 15.92
N PHE A 196 6.52 10.61 15.01
CA PHE A 196 6.81 12.00 15.38
C PHE A 196 5.59 12.69 15.96
N LEU A 197 4.39 12.49 15.35
CA LEU A 197 3.14 13.01 15.88
C LEU A 197 2.85 12.50 17.30
N ASN A 198 2.99 11.19 17.53
CA ASN A 198 2.77 10.61 18.86
C ASN A 198 3.77 11.17 19.89
N SER A 199 5.05 11.30 19.54
CA SER A 199 6.05 11.91 20.43
C SER A 199 5.69 13.37 20.74
N ALA A 200 5.37 14.17 19.73
CA ALA A 200 5.04 15.57 19.89
C ALA A 200 3.77 15.77 20.75
N MET A 201 2.70 15.04 20.48
CA MET A 201 1.45 15.14 21.25
C MET A 201 1.60 14.76 22.72
N ASN A 202 2.64 14.01 23.09
CA ASN A 202 2.95 13.63 24.45
C ASN A 202 4.13 14.43 25.03
N ASN A 203 4.61 15.47 24.36
CA ASN A 203 5.79 16.25 24.73
C ASN A 203 7.04 15.38 24.99
N GLN A 204 7.16 14.27 24.25
CA GLN A 204 8.32 13.38 24.29
C GLN A 204 9.32 13.77 23.21
N ASP A 205 10.60 13.49 23.43
CA ASP A 205 11.64 13.79 22.45
C ASP A 205 11.39 13.08 21.11
N ILE A 206 11.58 13.81 20.01
CA ILE A 206 11.53 13.28 18.65
C ILE A 206 12.91 12.80 18.27
N THR A 207 13.04 11.49 18.01
CA THR A 207 14.33 10.87 17.65
C THR A 207 14.51 10.79 16.14
N ILE A 208 15.62 11.33 15.62
CA ILE A 208 16.02 11.30 14.21
C ILE A 208 17.29 10.46 14.08
N TYR A 209 17.31 9.53 13.09
CA TYR A 209 18.50 8.77 12.75
C TYR A 209 19.37 9.56 11.76
N GLY A 210 20.68 9.62 12.00
CA GLY A 210 21.61 10.47 11.23
C GLY A 210 21.42 11.96 11.56
N ASP A 211 21.70 12.82 10.60
CA ASP A 211 21.58 14.29 10.73
C ASP A 211 20.19 14.84 10.31
N GLY A 212 19.30 13.97 9.80
CA GLY A 212 17.96 14.34 9.34
C GLY A 212 17.92 15.03 7.98
N SER A 213 19.02 15.05 7.22
CA SER A 213 19.09 15.65 5.87
C SER A 213 18.43 14.82 4.78
N GLN A 214 18.17 13.53 5.03
CA GLN A 214 17.48 12.67 4.08
C GLN A 214 16.07 13.22 3.76
N THR A 215 15.72 13.24 2.46
CA THR A 215 14.45 13.78 2.00
C THR A 215 13.42 12.69 1.72
N ARG A 216 12.17 13.01 1.98
CA ARG A 216 10.99 12.19 1.67
C ARG A 216 9.87 13.06 1.13
N THR A 217 9.03 12.46 0.31
CA THR A 217 7.73 12.99 -0.04
C THR A 217 6.66 12.24 0.76
N PHE A 218 5.55 12.90 1.08
CA PHE A 218 4.47 12.31 1.88
C PHE A 218 3.14 12.47 1.15
N CYS A 219 2.42 11.37 0.92
CA CYS A 219 1.11 11.35 0.29
C CYS A 219 0.03 11.14 1.34
N TYR A 220 -0.97 12.03 1.40
CA TYR A 220 -2.09 11.83 2.31
C TYR A 220 -2.97 10.67 1.83
N ILE A 221 -3.53 9.94 2.78
CA ILE A 221 -4.25 8.70 2.49
C ILE A 221 -5.44 8.91 1.56
N ASP A 222 -6.18 10.01 1.68
CA ASP A 222 -7.35 10.25 0.83
C ASP A 222 -6.94 10.46 -0.63
N ASP A 223 -5.86 11.20 -0.91
CA ASP A 223 -5.34 11.37 -2.27
C ASP A 223 -4.88 10.03 -2.87
N ASN A 224 -4.27 9.18 -2.04
CA ASN A 224 -3.86 7.84 -2.42
C ASN A 224 -5.08 6.98 -2.82
N ILE A 225 -6.11 6.97 -1.97
CA ILE A 225 -7.32 6.17 -2.19
C ILE A 225 -8.12 6.72 -3.37
N ASP A 226 -8.27 8.03 -3.49
CA ASP A 226 -8.96 8.67 -4.62
C ASP A 226 -8.30 8.29 -5.95
N ALA A 227 -6.97 8.30 -6.03
CA ALA A 227 -6.25 7.87 -7.24
C ALA A 227 -6.54 6.39 -7.57
N CYS A 228 -6.51 5.49 -6.56
CA CYS A 228 -6.80 4.07 -6.75
C CYS A 228 -8.26 3.82 -7.19
N LEU A 229 -9.22 4.51 -6.56
CA LEU A 229 -10.64 4.39 -6.89
C LEU A 229 -10.94 4.96 -8.28
N ASN A 230 -10.34 6.10 -8.64
CA ASN A 230 -10.48 6.67 -9.98
C ASN A 230 -9.90 5.75 -11.06
N ALA A 231 -8.78 5.09 -10.80
CA ALA A 231 -8.23 4.08 -11.70
C ALA A 231 -9.19 2.89 -11.87
N PHE A 232 -9.84 2.46 -10.78
CA PHE A 232 -10.80 1.36 -10.79
C PHE A 232 -12.10 1.71 -11.50
N TYR A 233 -12.79 2.76 -11.07
CA TYR A 233 -14.13 3.10 -11.58
C TYR A 233 -14.12 3.60 -13.03
N ASN A 234 -13.03 4.19 -13.50
CA ASN A 234 -12.88 4.69 -14.87
C ASN A 234 -12.10 3.73 -15.79
N ASP A 235 -11.83 2.51 -15.33
CA ASP A 235 -11.13 1.47 -16.09
C ASP A 235 -9.76 1.94 -16.64
N LEU A 236 -8.99 2.68 -15.81
CA LEU A 236 -7.70 3.25 -16.20
C LEU A 236 -6.54 2.34 -15.77
N LEU A 237 -5.35 2.61 -16.32
CA LEU A 237 -4.11 1.89 -16.02
C LEU A 237 -4.23 0.37 -16.22
N VAL A 238 -4.97 -0.06 -17.24
CA VAL A 238 -5.06 -1.48 -17.59
C VAL A 238 -3.70 -1.95 -18.06
N ASN A 239 -3.14 -2.95 -17.38
CA ASN A 239 -1.83 -3.54 -17.65
C ASN A 239 -0.68 -2.53 -17.54
N ASP A 240 -0.82 -1.58 -16.62
CA ASP A 240 0.14 -0.50 -16.43
C ASP A 240 0.44 -0.25 -14.94
N VAL A 241 1.33 0.70 -14.67
CA VAL A 241 1.85 1.06 -13.35
C VAL A 241 1.76 2.57 -13.12
N ALA A 242 1.46 2.98 -11.90
CA ALA A 242 1.51 4.37 -11.48
C ALA A 242 2.25 4.55 -10.15
N ASN A 243 3.04 5.60 -10.05
CA ASN A 243 3.53 6.12 -8.78
C ASN A 243 2.39 6.86 -8.07
N ILE A 244 2.09 6.43 -6.85
CA ILE A 244 1.10 7.08 -6.00
C ILE A 244 1.83 7.77 -4.86
N GLY A 245 1.95 9.10 -4.97
CA GLY A 245 2.81 9.87 -4.09
C GLY A 245 2.57 11.37 -4.18
N ASN A 246 3.54 12.13 -3.70
CA ASN A 246 3.57 13.59 -3.77
C ASN A 246 4.97 14.02 -4.22
N ASP A 247 5.10 15.14 -4.91
CA ASP A 247 6.37 15.69 -5.41
C ASP A 247 7.00 16.75 -4.47
N TYR A 248 6.32 17.10 -3.36
CA TYR A 248 6.87 18.04 -2.37
C TYR A 248 7.82 17.31 -1.42
N GLU A 249 9.09 17.62 -1.54
CA GLU A 249 10.15 17.01 -0.71
C GLU A 249 10.33 17.76 0.61
N LEU A 250 10.41 17.01 1.70
CA LEU A 250 10.77 17.50 3.04
C LEU A 250 11.97 16.73 3.57
N THR A 251 12.90 17.41 4.24
CA THR A 251 13.88 16.72 5.08
C THR A 251 13.20 16.11 6.31
N ILE A 252 13.76 15.05 6.84
CA ILE A 252 13.22 14.45 8.08
C ILE A 252 13.34 15.46 9.26
N LEU A 253 14.36 16.31 9.24
CA LEU A 253 14.52 17.38 10.21
C LEU A 253 13.41 18.44 10.08
N ASP A 254 13.08 18.87 8.88
CA ASP A 254 12.01 19.85 8.65
C ASP A 254 10.63 19.26 8.98
N LEU A 255 10.40 17.97 8.68
CA LEU A 255 9.21 17.28 9.12
C LEU A 255 9.06 17.32 10.64
N ALA A 256 10.12 17.03 11.39
CA ALA A 256 10.08 17.06 12.85
C ALA A 256 9.78 18.47 13.38
N ARG A 257 10.44 19.50 12.83
CA ARG A 257 10.19 20.90 13.18
C ARG A 257 8.74 21.30 12.91
N LYS A 258 8.22 20.93 11.73
CA LYS A 258 6.84 21.23 11.33
C LYS A 258 5.82 20.56 12.25
N ILE A 259 6.06 19.33 12.66
CA ILE A 259 5.18 18.62 13.61
C ILE A 259 5.19 19.30 14.97
N ILE A 260 6.35 19.68 15.50
CA ILE A 260 6.47 20.42 16.78
C ILE A 260 5.69 21.73 16.69
N GLU A 261 5.85 22.50 15.60
CA GLU A 261 5.15 23.76 15.38
C GLU A 261 3.62 23.56 15.37
N VAL A 262 3.12 22.61 14.56
CA VAL A 262 1.66 22.41 14.37
C VAL A 262 0.99 21.85 15.62
N THR A 263 1.73 21.06 16.44
CA THR A 263 1.20 20.49 17.68
C THR A 263 1.41 21.38 18.90
N ASN A 264 2.09 22.54 18.76
CA ASN A 264 2.53 23.40 19.87
C ASN A 264 3.27 22.62 20.95
N SER A 265 4.10 21.66 20.55
CA SER A 265 4.79 20.75 21.47
C SER A 265 6.09 21.34 22.01
N GLU A 266 6.43 21.00 23.24
CA GLU A 266 7.73 21.29 23.86
C GLU A 266 8.80 20.22 23.57
N SER A 267 8.51 19.26 22.69
CA SER A 267 9.42 18.16 22.32
C SER A 267 10.74 18.69 21.76
N LYS A 268 11.84 18.04 22.18
CA LYS A 268 13.17 18.30 21.63
C LYS A 268 13.49 17.30 20.53
N ILE A 269 14.33 17.72 19.58
CA ILE A 269 14.86 16.84 18.53
C ILE A 269 16.17 16.25 19.05
N VAL A 270 16.25 14.91 19.06
CA VAL A 270 17.41 14.14 19.51
C VAL A 270 17.93 13.31 18.34
N PHE A 271 19.21 13.45 18.02
CA PHE A 271 19.85 12.72 16.94
C PHE A 271 20.43 11.41 17.45
N LEU A 272 20.17 10.33 16.71
CA LEU A 272 20.68 8.99 16.94
C LEU A 272 21.67 8.62 15.81
N PRO A 273 22.57 7.65 16.02
CA PRO A 273 23.41 7.15 14.95
C PRO A 273 22.60 6.75 13.71
N ALA A 274 23.14 7.01 12.52
CA ALA A 274 22.49 6.64 11.27
C ALA A 274 22.20 5.14 11.18
N LEU A 275 21.11 4.76 10.53
CA LEU A 275 20.79 3.35 10.27
C LEU A 275 21.84 2.77 9.32
N LYS A 276 22.24 1.53 9.55
CA LYS A 276 23.21 0.84 8.70
C LYS A 276 22.66 0.52 7.31
N GLU A 277 21.36 0.24 7.23
CA GLU A 277 20.66 -0.14 6.00
C GLU A 277 19.19 0.36 6.05
N GLY A 278 18.56 0.50 4.88
CA GLY A 278 17.14 0.76 4.76
C GLY A 278 16.73 2.24 4.80
N ASP A 279 17.66 3.16 4.97
CA ASP A 279 17.40 4.60 4.91
C ASP A 279 18.03 5.21 3.67
N MET A 280 17.25 5.24 2.58
CA MET A 280 17.68 5.86 1.32
C MET A 280 17.83 7.37 1.47
N THR A 281 18.75 7.96 0.72
CA THR A 281 19.08 9.39 0.84
C THR A 281 17.95 10.29 0.35
N ARG A 282 17.28 9.91 -0.74
CA ARG A 282 16.24 10.74 -1.39
C ARG A 282 15.18 9.87 -2.07
N ARG A 283 13.92 10.31 -2.05
CA ARG A 283 12.80 9.73 -2.81
C ARG A 283 11.88 10.84 -3.29
N CYS A 284 11.71 10.92 -4.63
CA CYS A 284 10.83 11.88 -5.26
C CYS A 284 10.20 11.25 -6.51
N PRO A 285 8.89 10.90 -6.51
CA PRO A 285 8.23 10.32 -7.66
C PRO A 285 7.95 11.34 -8.77
N ASP A 286 7.94 10.89 -10.01
CA ASP A 286 7.11 11.50 -11.04
C ASP A 286 5.64 11.16 -10.71
N ILE A 287 4.81 12.18 -10.55
CA ILE A 287 3.39 12.02 -10.21
C ILE A 287 2.47 12.48 -11.33
N THR A 288 2.97 12.56 -12.55
CA THR A 288 2.19 12.99 -13.72
C THR A 288 0.96 12.11 -13.92
N VAL A 289 1.12 10.78 -13.83
CA VAL A 289 0.01 9.83 -13.94
C VAL A 289 -0.97 9.99 -12.79
N MET A 290 -0.51 10.10 -11.55
CA MET A 290 -1.39 10.33 -10.39
C MET A 290 -2.19 11.62 -10.50
N LYS A 291 -1.58 12.74 -10.95
CA LYS A 291 -2.30 14.00 -11.20
C LYS A 291 -3.43 13.83 -12.21
N GLN A 292 -3.22 13.05 -13.28
CA GLN A 292 -4.26 12.74 -14.25
C GLN A 292 -5.39 11.91 -13.64
N LEU A 293 -5.09 10.96 -12.77
CA LEU A 293 -6.10 10.19 -12.05
C LEU A 293 -6.95 11.10 -11.15
N LEU A 294 -6.33 12.00 -10.39
CA LEU A 294 -7.02 12.90 -9.45
C LEU A 294 -7.87 13.98 -10.14
N GLN A 295 -7.51 14.41 -11.35
CA GLN A 295 -8.27 15.42 -12.11
C GLN A 295 -9.62 14.90 -12.65
N ARG A 296 -9.80 13.60 -12.73
CA ARG A 296 -11.04 12.94 -13.18
C ARG A 296 -12.02 12.74 -12.04
N LYS A 297 -12.32 13.81 -11.29
CA LYS A 297 -13.46 13.78 -10.35
C LYS A 297 -14.74 13.58 -11.16
N THR A 298 -15.38 12.46 -10.91
CA THR A 298 -16.74 12.17 -11.35
C THR A 298 -17.74 13.08 -10.67
#